data_fba5572eee5f1b0af74bf2d937cee612
#
_entry.id   fba5572eee5f1b0af74bf2d937cee612
#
_cell.length_a   1.000
_cell.length_b   1.000
_cell.length_c   1.000
_cell.angle_alpha   90.00
_cell.angle_beta   90.00
_cell.angle_gamma   90.00
#
_symmetry.space_group_name_H-M   'P 1'
#
loop_
_entity.id
_entity.type
_entity.pdbx_description
1 polymer ?
#
loop_
_entity_poly.entity_id
_entity_poly.type
_entity_poly.pdbx_seq_one_letter_code
_entity_poly.pdbx_strand_id
1 'polypeptide(L)'
;MVVEMLVMEVINMKNTIIQEIEQSLLNYLDNSQLDALHTVLCRCLDKVEIKVVEDTDIHISEFTNMELINKFIAAKEIEGCSERTTKYYYATLIKMDSMITKNVTHLTTDDLRMYLTDYQKINNCSKASIDNIRRNLSSFFSWLEEENYILKSPMKRIHKIKTDKVIKESSSFANGW
;
A
#
# COMPACT_ATOMS: atom_id res chain seq x y z
N MET A 1 -12.36 -38.02 25.53
CA MET A 1 -11.41 -38.61 24.57
C MET A 1 -11.43 -37.86 23.22
N VAL A 2 -12.52 -37.85 22.44
CA VAL A 2 -12.57 -37.13 21.14
C VAL A 2 -12.48 -35.60 21.30
N VAL A 3 -13.15 -35.02 22.29
CA VAL A 3 -13.11 -33.57 22.59
C VAL A 3 -11.71 -33.14 23.06
N GLU A 4 -11.04 -33.93 23.86
CA GLU A 4 -9.68 -33.65 24.34
C GLU A 4 -8.64 -33.71 23.21
N MET A 5 -8.80 -34.64 22.26
CA MET A 5 -7.97 -34.72 21.06
C MET A 5 -8.15 -33.47 20.18
N LEU A 6 -9.38 -33.03 19.94
CA LEU A 6 -9.66 -31.82 19.14
C LEU A 6 -9.12 -30.54 19.79
N VAL A 7 -9.22 -30.43 21.13
CA VAL A 7 -8.64 -29.29 21.86
C VAL A 7 -7.12 -29.26 21.77
N MET A 8 -6.46 -30.43 21.89
CA MET A 8 -4.99 -30.52 21.72
C MET A 8 -4.54 -30.17 20.29
N GLU A 9 -5.30 -30.57 19.30
CA GLU A 9 -5.02 -30.29 17.91
C GLU A 9 -5.12 -28.79 17.59
N VAL A 10 -6.16 -28.11 18.10
CA VAL A 10 -6.32 -26.66 17.97
C VAL A 10 -5.21 -25.88 18.70
N ILE A 11 -4.82 -26.31 19.89
CA ILE A 11 -3.72 -25.68 20.64
C ILE A 11 -2.40 -25.83 19.87
N ASN A 12 -2.13 -27.02 19.33
CA ASN A 12 -0.93 -27.28 18.55
C ASN A 12 -0.87 -26.39 17.29
N MET A 13 -2.00 -26.23 16.61
CA MET A 13 -2.11 -25.37 15.43
C MET A 13 -1.86 -23.89 15.74
N LYS A 14 -2.41 -23.36 16.85
CA LYS A 14 -2.14 -21.98 17.32
C LYS A 14 -0.66 -21.76 17.56
N ASN A 15 0.00 -22.70 18.25
CA ASN A 15 1.44 -22.64 18.54
C ASN A 15 2.28 -22.68 17.26
N THR A 16 1.90 -23.50 16.27
CA THR A 16 2.59 -23.56 14.98
C THR A 16 2.51 -22.23 14.25
N ILE A 17 1.33 -21.60 14.21
CA ILE A 17 1.15 -20.28 13.58
C ILE A 17 2.01 -19.21 14.25
N ILE A 18 2.05 -19.19 15.60
CA ILE A 18 2.88 -18.25 16.36
C ILE A 18 4.35 -18.44 15.99
N GLN A 19 4.85 -19.69 16.00
CA GLN A 19 6.23 -20.00 15.66
C GLN A 19 6.61 -19.61 14.24
N GLU A 20 5.76 -19.83 13.26
CA GLU A 20 6.00 -19.42 11.86
C GLU A 20 6.11 -17.91 11.73
N ILE A 21 5.23 -17.15 12.41
CA ILE A 21 5.28 -15.69 12.42
C ILE A 21 6.58 -15.19 13.06
N GLU A 22 6.96 -15.75 14.22
CA GLU A 22 8.17 -15.36 14.93
C GLU A 22 9.43 -15.69 14.13
N GLN A 23 9.50 -16.87 13.52
CA GLN A 23 10.61 -17.25 12.64
C GLN A 23 10.76 -16.33 11.45
N SER A 24 9.65 -15.91 10.85
CA SER A 24 9.65 -14.99 9.73
C SER A 24 10.17 -13.60 10.11
N LEU A 25 10.09 -13.24 11.39
CA LEU A 25 10.45 -11.91 11.90
C LEU A 25 11.79 -11.87 12.66
N LEU A 26 12.46 -13.02 12.88
CA LEU A 26 13.74 -13.12 13.60
C LEU A 26 14.82 -12.16 13.11
N ASN A 27 14.87 -11.89 11.81
CA ASN A 27 15.87 -11.00 11.22
C ASN A 27 15.50 -9.50 11.29
N TYR A 28 14.32 -9.18 11.79
CA TYR A 28 13.76 -7.82 11.78
C TYR A 28 13.50 -7.25 13.16
N LEU A 29 13.35 -8.13 14.18
CA LEU A 29 12.98 -7.78 15.56
C LEU A 29 14.09 -8.21 16.52
N ASP A 30 14.28 -7.43 17.58
CA ASP A 30 15.11 -7.84 18.71
C ASP A 30 14.32 -8.78 19.68
N ASN A 31 15.03 -9.40 20.64
CA ASN A 31 14.42 -10.35 21.57
C ASN A 31 13.26 -9.75 22.38
N SER A 32 13.37 -8.48 22.80
CA SER A 32 12.31 -7.81 23.56
C SER A 32 11.05 -7.56 22.70
N GLN A 33 11.25 -7.25 21.43
CA GLN A 33 10.17 -7.07 20.47
C GLN A 33 9.51 -8.41 20.12
N LEU A 34 10.28 -9.50 20.01
CA LEU A 34 9.76 -10.85 19.80
C LEU A 34 8.93 -11.32 21.01
N ASP A 35 9.38 -11.07 22.24
CA ASP A 35 8.62 -11.39 23.46
C ASP A 35 7.29 -10.62 23.52
N ALA A 36 7.32 -9.34 23.17
CA ALA A 36 6.12 -8.52 23.08
C ALA A 36 5.16 -9.04 21.99
N LEU A 37 5.68 -9.41 20.82
CA LEU A 37 4.92 -10.00 19.72
C LEU A 37 4.27 -11.32 20.16
N HIS A 38 5.04 -12.23 20.77
CA HIS A 38 4.54 -13.50 21.31
C HIS A 38 3.34 -13.29 22.23
N THR A 39 3.48 -12.37 23.19
CA THR A 39 2.42 -12.05 24.15
C THR A 39 1.14 -11.55 23.45
N VAL A 40 1.29 -10.72 22.42
CA VAL A 40 0.16 -10.19 21.66
C VAL A 40 -0.50 -11.29 20.81
N LEU A 41 0.29 -12.14 20.15
CA LEU A 41 -0.23 -13.24 19.33
C LEU A 41 -1.00 -14.26 20.19
N CYS A 42 -0.45 -14.69 21.31
CA CYS A 42 -1.15 -15.57 22.24
C CYS A 42 -2.50 -14.99 22.65
N ARG A 43 -2.52 -13.72 23.12
CA ARG A 43 -3.76 -13.06 23.53
C ARG A 43 -4.79 -12.90 22.42
N CYS A 44 -4.35 -12.68 21.19
CA CYS A 44 -5.24 -12.53 20.04
C CYS A 44 -5.81 -13.89 19.60
N LEU A 45 -4.96 -14.92 19.51
CA LEU A 45 -5.38 -16.25 19.07
C LEU A 45 -6.20 -16.99 20.12
N ASP A 46 -6.08 -16.65 21.40
CA ASP A 46 -6.96 -17.22 22.45
C ASP A 46 -8.43 -16.83 22.30
N LYS A 47 -8.68 -15.70 21.65
CA LYS A 47 -10.05 -15.19 21.37
C LYS A 47 -10.65 -15.71 20.07
N VAL A 48 -9.87 -16.46 19.28
CA VAL A 48 -10.28 -16.93 17.95
C VAL A 48 -10.52 -18.44 17.98
N GLU A 49 -11.64 -18.86 17.43
CA GLU A 49 -11.93 -20.26 17.17
C GLU A 49 -11.32 -20.64 15.80
N ILE A 50 -10.26 -21.48 15.81
CA ILE A 50 -9.63 -21.96 14.59
C ILE A 50 -10.34 -23.23 14.15
N LYS A 51 -10.85 -23.24 12.92
CA LYS A 51 -11.42 -24.43 12.27
C LYS A 51 -10.49 -24.85 11.15
N VAL A 52 -10.14 -26.14 11.12
CA VAL A 52 -9.45 -26.73 9.96
C VAL A 52 -10.48 -26.78 8.83
N VAL A 53 -10.26 -25.98 7.80
CA VAL A 53 -11.02 -26.10 6.56
C VAL A 53 -10.17 -27.00 5.65
N GLU A 54 -10.63 -28.22 5.38
CA GLU A 54 -10.03 -29.08 4.36
C GLU A 54 -10.07 -28.32 3.03
N ASP A 55 -8.94 -28.32 2.32
CA ASP A 55 -8.63 -27.65 1.06
C ASP A 55 -9.84 -27.41 0.13
N THR A 56 -10.61 -26.42 0.45
CA THR A 56 -11.46 -25.74 -0.51
C THR A 56 -10.94 -24.31 -0.55
N ASP A 57 -10.42 -23.91 -1.71
CA ASP A 57 -9.89 -22.59 -2.01
C ASP A 57 -10.38 -21.51 -1.04
N ILE A 58 -9.64 -21.29 0.05
CA ILE A 58 -9.74 -20.04 0.79
C ILE A 58 -9.13 -19.00 -0.15
N HIS A 59 -9.88 -18.61 -1.16
CA HIS A 59 -9.74 -17.29 -1.70
C HIS A 59 -10.04 -16.33 -0.55
N ILE A 60 -9.04 -16.00 0.24
CA ILE A 60 -8.97 -14.64 0.75
C ILE A 60 -9.08 -13.84 -0.54
N SER A 61 -10.24 -13.28 -0.81
CA SER A 61 -10.47 -12.51 -2.03
C SER A 61 -9.61 -11.26 -1.90
N GLU A 62 -8.35 -11.41 -2.27
CA GLU A 62 -7.50 -10.25 -2.47
C GLU A 62 -8.20 -9.45 -3.56
N PHE A 63 -8.63 -8.25 -3.19
CA PHE A 63 -9.17 -7.32 -4.17
C PHE A 63 -8.17 -7.17 -5.31
N THR A 64 -8.64 -7.26 -6.52
CA THR A 64 -7.83 -6.95 -7.69
C THR A 64 -7.42 -5.48 -7.65
N ASN A 65 -6.29 -5.15 -8.26
CA ASN A 65 -5.84 -3.76 -8.38
C ASN A 65 -6.94 -2.86 -8.98
N MET A 66 -7.65 -3.38 -10.00
CA MET A 66 -8.73 -2.65 -10.66
C MET A 66 -9.91 -2.37 -9.72
N GLU A 67 -10.30 -3.33 -8.88
CA GLU A 67 -11.37 -3.12 -7.90
C GLU A 67 -11.00 -2.04 -6.88
N LEU A 68 -9.76 -2.05 -6.37
CA LEU A 68 -9.28 -1.04 -5.43
C LEU A 68 -9.19 0.35 -6.08
N ILE A 69 -8.73 0.43 -7.33
CA ILE A 69 -8.69 1.68 -8.08
C ILE A 69 -10.11 2.23 -8.27
N ASN A 70 -11.07 1.41 -8.68
CA ASN A 70 -12.45 1.84 -8.87
C ASN A 70 -13.10 2.31 -7.57
N LYS A 71 -12.86 1.62 -6.44
CA LYS A 71 -13.33 2.03 -5.11
C LYS A 71 -12.76 3.39 -4.71
N PHE A 72 -11.45 3.60 -4.93
CA PHE A 72 -10.81 4.89 -4.66
C PHE A 72 -11.41 6.02 -5.50
N ILE A 73 -11.64 5.81 -6.79
CA ILE A 73 -12.26 6.81 -7.66
C ILE A 73 -13.66 7.17 -7.17
N ALA A 74 -14.49 6.17 -6.85
CA ALA A 74 -15.83 6.38 -6.30
C ALA A 74 -15.79 7.17 -4.97
N ALA A 75 -14.84 6.86 -4.08
CA ALA A 75 -14.65 7.62 -2.84
C ALA A 75 -14.32 9.09 -3.13
N LYS A 76 -13.41 9.37 -4.10
CA LYS A 76 -13.05 10.74 -4.48
C LYS A 76 -14.18 11.51 -5.16
N GLU A 77 -15.08 10.85 -5.86
CA GLU A 77 -16.29 11.45 -6.43
C GLU A 77 -17.26 11.86 -5.31
N ILE A 78 -17.48 11.00 -4.30
CA ILE A 78 -18.32 11.30 -3.13
C ILE A 78 -17.73 12.45 -2.30
N GLU A 79 -16.38 12.54 -2.20
CA GLU A 79 -15.67 13.65 -1.56
C GLU A 79 -15.80 14.99 -2.33
N GLY A 80 -16.43 14.99 -3.51
CA GLY A 80 -16.65 16.20 -4.33
C GLY A 80 -15.47 16.58 -5.22
N CYS A 81 -14.54 15.66 -5.51
CA CYS A 81 -13.50 15.92 -6.50
C CYS A 81 -14.10 16.15 -7.88
N SER A 82 -13.51 17.11 -8.63
CA SER A 82 -13.95 17.36 -10.00
C SER A 82 -13.70 16.15 -10.92
N GLU A 83 -14.55 15.97 -11.93
CA GLU A 83 -14.40 14.92 -12.95
C GLU A 83 -12.99 14.93 -13.61
N ARG A 84 -12.42 16.12 -13.81
CA ARG A 84 -11.05 16.26 -14.32
C ARG A 84 -10.03 15.66 -13.37
N THR A 85 -10.22 15.85 -12.08
CA THR A 85 -9.32 15.32 -11.03
C THR A 85 -9.42 13.81 -10.94
N THR A 86 -10.63 13.26 -10.92
CA THR A 86 -10.83 11.80 -10.83
C THR A 86 -10.33 11.08 -12.09
N LYS A 87 -10.54 11.62 -13.27
CA LYS A 87 -9.93 11.14 -14.52
C LYS A 87 -8.40 11.12 -14.47
N TYR A 88 -7.79 12.15 -13.87
CA TYR A 88 -6.33 12.20 -13.74
C TYR A 88 -5.80 11.17 -12.71
N TYR A 89 -6.50 10.99 -11.60
CA TYR A 89 -6.20 9.89 -10.66
C TYR A 89 -6.27 8.54 -11.37
N TYR A 90 -7.40 8.26 -12.03
CA TYR A 90 -7.62 7.01 -12.73
C TYR A 90 -6.52 6.72 -13.76
N ALA A 91 -6.23 7.66 -14.64
CA ALA A 91 -5.18 7.50 -15.67
C ALA A 91 -3.79 7.23 -15.05
N THR A 92 -3.47 7.91 -13.93
CA THR A 92 -2.20 7.70 -13.21
C THR A 92 -2.11 6.28 -12.64
N LEU A 93 -3.19 5.81 -12.01
CA LEU A 93 -3.22 4.50 -11.35
C LEU A 93 -3.23 3.35 -12.37
N ILE A 94 -4.01 3.45 -13.44
CA ILE A 94 -4.00 2.48 -14.53
C ILE A 94 -2.61 2.38 -15.18
N LYS A 95 -1.94 3.53 -15.36
CA LYS A 95 -0.58 3.52 -15.90
C LYS A 95 0.41 2.85 -14.95
N MET A 96 0.28 3.06 -13.65
CA MET A 96 1.09 2.35 -12.64
C MET A 96 0.82 0.83 -12.71
N ASP A 97 -0.44 0.43 -12.71
CA ASP A 97 -0.86 -0.97 -12.76
C ASP A 97 -0.33 -1.68 -14.01
N SER A 98 -0.32 -1.00 -15.17
CA SER A 98 0.23 -1.55 -16.42
C SER A 98 1.76 -1.76 -16.40
N MET A 99 2.48 -1.10 -15.50
CA MET A 99 3.94 -1.18 -15.40
C MET A 99 4.42 -2.06 -14.24
N ILE A 100 3.57 -2.29 -13.24
CA ILE A 100 3.88 -3.11 -12.07
C ILE A 100 2.90 -4.27 -12.00
N THR A 101 3.42 -5.49 -12.06
CA THR A 101 2.60 -6.72 -12.08
C THR A 101 2.15 -7.20 -10.69
N LYS A 102 2.64 -6.54 -9.62
CA LYS A 102 2.28 -6.88 -8.23
C LYS A 102 0.92 -6.32 -7.84
N ASN A 103 0.23 -7.01 -6.91
CA ASN A 103 -0.93 -6.43 -6.25
C ASN A 103 -0.52 -5.16 -5.49
N VAL A 104 -1.35 -4.11 -5.57
CA VAL A 104 -1.08 -2.80 -4.95
C VAL A 104 -0.94 -2.89 -3.42
N THR A 105 -1.58 -3.87 -2.79
CA THR A 105 -1.48 -4.12 -1.35
C THR A 105 -0.09 -4.63 -0.92
N HIS A 106 0.68 -5.20 -1.85
CA HIS A 106 2.02 -5.76 -1.61
C HIS A 106 3.15 -4.87 -2.13
N LEU A 107 2.84 -3.67 -2.63
CA LEU A 107 3.87 -2.76 -3.14
C LEU A 107 4.69 -2.14 -2.01
N THR A 108 6.01 -2.20 -2.18
CA THR A 108 6.97 -1.58 -1.26
C THR A 108 7.33 -0.16 -1.69
N THR A 109 7.96 0.58 -0.77
CA THR A 109 8.51 1.91 -1.08
C THR A 109 9.51 1.86 -2.24
N ASP A 110 10.29 0.79 -2.36
CA ASP A 110 11.31 0.67 -3.39
C ASP A 110 10.69 0.32 -4.76
N ASP A 111 9.64 -0.49 -4.82
CA ASP A 111 8.87 -0.72 -6.03
C ASP A 111 8.36 0.62 -6.62
N LEU A 112 7.82 1.49 -5.76
CA LEU A 112 7.29 2.79 -6.18
C LEU A 112 8.37 3.81 -6.55
N ARG A 113 9.54 3.78 -5.89
CA ARG A 113 10.70 4.58 -6.30
C ARG A 113 11.18 4.17 -7.68
N MET A 114 11.28 2.87 -7.91
CA MET A 114 11.70 2.31 -9.20
C MET A 114 10.72 2.71 -10.29
N TYR A 115 9.41 2.53 -10.04
CA TYR A 115 8.36 2.97 -10.96
C TYR A 115 8.48 4.46 -11.34
N LEU A 116 8.60 5.37 -10.37
CA LEU A 116 8.70 6.80 -10.64
C LEU A 116 9.95 7.14 -11.44
N THR A 117 11.07 6.48 -11.17
CA THR A 117 12.33 6.65 -11.88
C THR A 117 12.23 6.18 -13.32
N ASP A 118 11.68 5.01 -13.54
CA ASP A 118 11.53 4.41 -14.88
C ASP A 118 10.48 5.16 -15.70
N TYR A 119 9.36 5.54 -15.08
CA TYR A 119 8.36 6.38 -15.72
C TYR A 119 8.97 7.69 -16.23
N GLN A 120 9.82 8.36 -15.41
CA GLN A 120 10.49 9.59 -15.79
C GLN A 120 11.39 9.38 -17.00
N LYS A 121 12.20 8.32 -16.99
CA LYS A 121 13.13 8.01 -18.09
C LYS A 121 12.39 7.67 -19.39
N ILE A 122 11.42 6.77 -19.33
CA ILE A 122 10.68 6.28 -20.50
C ILE A 122 9.90 7.40 -21.17
N ASN A 123 9.25 8.27 -20.38
CA ASN A 123 8.39 9.32 -20.91
C ASN A 123 9.09 10.69 -21.01
N ASN A 124 10.38 10.77 -20.68
CA ASN A 124 11.17 12.03 -20.64
C ASN A 124 10.42 13.16 -19.92
N CYS A 125 9.83 12.85 -18.76
CA CYS A 125 8.96 13.76 -18.02
C CYS A 125 9.77 14.76 -17.17
N SER A 126 9.22 15.97 -17.03
CA SER A 126 9.76 16.98 -16.12
C SER A 126 9.64 16.53 -14.65
N LYS A 127 10.52 17.07 -13.77
CA LYS A 127 10.44 16.86 -12.32
C LYS A 127 9.04 17.24 -11.75
N ALA A 128 8.41 18.30 -12.31
CA ALA A 128 7.08 18.72 -11.89
C ALA A 128 6.01 17.68 -12.24
N SER A 129 6.10 17.07 -13.44
CA SER A 129 5.18 16.02 -13.88
C SER A 129 5.29 14.78 -12.98
N ILE A 130 6.51 14.36 -12.65
CA ILE A 130 6.75 13.23 -11.74
C ILE A 130 6.25 13.54 -10.33
N ASP A 131 6.43 14.77 -9.82
CA ASP A 131 5.87 15.13 -8.50
C ASP A 131 4.34 15.12 -8.49
N ASN A 132 3.67 15.44 -9.60
CA ASN A 132 2.23 15.29 -9.73
C ASN A 132 1.80 13.81 -9.66
N ILE A 133 2.50 12.93 -10.39
CA ILE A 133 2.25 11.48 -10.33
C ILE A 133 2.46 10.97 -8.89
N ARG A 134 3.58 11.36 -8.24
CA ARG A 134 3.86 11.03 -6.85
C ARG A 134 2.72 11.44 -5.91
N ARG A 135 2.14 12.64 -6.10
CA ARG A 135 1.00 13.11 -5.27
C ARG A 135 -0.24 12.26 -5.48
N ASN A 136 -0.54 11.88 -6.72
CA ASN A 136 -1.68 11.00 -7.00
C ASN A 136 -1.50 9.63 -6.34
N LEU A 137 -0.32 9.03 -6.48
CA LEU A 137 0.00 7.77 -5.79
C LEU A 137 -0.09 7.92 -4.28
N SER A 138 0.43 9.04 -3.73
CA SER A 138 0.34 9.30 -2.28
C SER A 138 -1.10 9.36 -1.80
N SER A 139 -2.01 9.99 -2.56
CA SER A 139 -3.43 10.04 -2.24
C SER A 139 -4.07 8.64 -2.24
N PHE A 140 -3.77 7.83 -3.25
CA PHE A 140 -4.29 6.47 -3.35
C PHE A 140 -3.81 5.56 -2.21
N PHE A 141 -2.50 5.53 -1.95
CA PHE A 141 -1.93 4.69 -0.89
C PHE A 141 -2.29 5.19 0.52
N SER A 142 -2.56 6.48 0.73
CA SER A 142 -3.10 6.97 1.98
C SER A 142 -4.54 6.50 2.19
N TRP A 143 -5.36 6.54 1.15
CA TRP A 143 -6.71 6.01 1.18
C TRP A 143 -6.72 4.48 1.44
N LEU A 144 -5.84 3.70 0.81
CA LEU A 144 -5.71 2.27 1.11
C LEU A 144 -5.36 1.99 2.58
N GLU A 145 -4.52 2.83 3.21
CA GLU A 145 -4.19 2.75 4.63
C GLU A 145 -5.38 3.14 5.51
N GLU A 146 -6.10 4.21 5.18
CA GLU A 146 -7.29 4.69 5.90
C GLU A 146 -8.43 3.66 5.88
N GLU A 147 -8.62 2.98 4.74
CA GLU A 147 -9.61 1.91 4.58
C GLU A 147 -9.13 0.53 5.07
N ASN A 148 -7.95 0.45 5.67
CA ASN A 148 -7.35 -0.78 6.19
C ASN A 148 -7.06 -1.88 5.14
N TYR A 149 -6.92 -1.53 3.86
CA TYR A 149 -6.43 -2.47 2.83
C TYR A 149 -4.93 -2.73 2.97
N ILE A 150 -4.18 -1.78 3.54
CA ILE A 150 -2.76 -1.91 3.88
C ILE A 150 -2.50 -1.35 5.28
N LEU A 151 -1.51 -1.92 5.98
CA LEU A 151 -1.14 -1.46 7.32
C LEU A 151 -0.45 -0.08 7.32
N LYS A 152 0.32 0.21 6.28
CA LYS A 152 1.11 1.44 6.17
C LYS A 152 1.37 1.79 4.72
N SER A 153 1.09 3.03 4.36
CA SER A 153 1.34 3.55 3.01
C SER A 153 2.84 3.54 2.67
N PRO A 154 3.25 2.86 1.58
CA PRO A 154 4.63 2.85 1.10
C PRO A 154 5.09 4.23 0.59
N MET A 155 4.15 5.13 0.29
CA MET A 155 4.44 6.49 -0.17
C MET A 155 4.93 7.41 0.94
N LYS A 156 4.75 7.08 2.23
CA LYS A 156 5.19 7.94 3.37
C LYS A 156 6.69 8.26 3.37
N ARG A 157 7.52 7.40 2.77
CA ARG A 157 8.98 7.59 2.66
C ARG A 157 9.42 8.20 1.32
N ILE A 158 8.47 8.57 0.45
CA ILE A 158 8.75 9.19 -0.84
C ILE A 158 8.39 10.68 -0.75
N HIS A 159 9.41 11.50 -0.50
CA HIS A 159 9.24 12.94 -0.31
C HIS A 159 9.01 13.68 -1.63
N LYS A 160 8.57 14.92 -1.51
CA LYS A 160 8.38 15.85 -2.64
C LYS A 160 9.66 15.96 -3.47
N ILE A 161 9.50 15.87 -4.78
CA ILE A 161 10.60 16.06 -5.73
C ILE A 161 10.89 17.56 -5.86
N LYS A 162 12.13 17.93 -5.58
CA LYS A 162 12.58 19.33 -5.73
C LYS A 162 12.57 19.70 -7.23
N THR A 163 11.76 20.68 -7.58
CA THR A 163 11.74 21.29 -8.90
C THR A 163 12.58 22.56 -8.85
N ASP A 164 13.42 22.78 -9.86
CA ASP A 164 14.15 24.05 -9.98
C ASP A 164 13.10 25.15 -10.15
N LYS A 165 13.18 26.22 -9.36
CA LYS A 165 12.35 27.41 -9.53
C LYS A 165 12.77 28.06 -10.85
N VAL A 166 11.96 27.96 -11.88
CA VAL A 166 12.10 28.82 -13.05
C VAL A 166 11.69 30.22 -12.58
N ILE A 167 12.66 31.09 -12.33
CA ILE A 167 12.41 32.51 -12.16
C ILE A 167 11.94 32.99 -13.53
N LYS A 168 10.64 33.21 -13.71
CA LYS A 168 10.14 33.96 -14.85
C LYS A 168 10.63 35.40 -14.63
N GLU A 169 11.67 35.81 -15.36
CA GLU A 169 11.96 37.23 -15.51
C GLU A 169 10.72 37.88 -16.11
N SER A 170 10.06 38.70 -15.31
CA SER A 170 9.03 39.61 -15.82
C SER A 170 9.74 40.62 -16.69
N SER A 171 9.68 40.45 -18.02
CA SER A 171 10.04 41.51 -18.96
C SER A 171 9.04 42.67 -18.78
N SER A 172 9.44 43.60 -17.89
CA SER A 172 8.84 44.92 -17.87
C SER A 172 9.25 45.62 -19.19
N PHE A 173 8.41 45.54 -20.18
CA PHE A 173 8.51 46.48 -21.30
C PHE A 173 8.17 47.86 -20.74
N ALA A 174 9.23 48.63 -20.46
CA ALA A 174 9.10 50.08 -20.36
C ALA A 174 8.72 50.62 -21.74
N ASN A 175 7.43 50.91 -21.93
CA ASN A 175 7.02 51.79 -23.00
C ASN A 175 7.27 53.22 -22.52
N GLY A 176 8.45 53.75 -22.90
CA GLY A 176 8.62 55.19 -22.99
C GLY A 176 8.13 55.68 -24.35
N TRP A 177 7.45 56.82 -24.28
CA TRP A 177 6.96 57.75 -25.32
C TRP A 177 5.58 57.45 -25.92
#